data_bf0e11b03927d34c2684cc8f0bab0b0e
#
_entry.id   bf0e11b03927d34c2684cc8f0bab0b0e
#
_cell.length_a   1.000
_cell.length_b   1.000
_cell.length_c   1.000
_cell.angle_alpha   90.00
_cell.angle_beta   90.00
_cell.angle_gamma   90.00
#
_symmetry.space_group_name_H-M   'P 1'
#
loop_
_entity.id
_entity.type
_entity.pdbx_description
1 polymer ?
#
loop_
_entity_poly.entity_id
_entity_poly.type
_entity_poly.pdbx_seq_one_letter_code
_entity_poly.pdbx_strand_id
1 'polypeptide(L)'
;MPHLTTDDGVKLYYEETGKGIPVVFVHEFAGDCRSWEQQVRHFGKYYRCIAFNARGYPPSDVPKDQEKYSQERARDDIRAVLDVLKIDKAHVVGLSMGGFAALHFGFMYGNRARSIVVAGCGYGAAPDERAKFAEEAEASAKRFEELTMKKAAEGYALGPTRVQHQNKDPRGWREFADQLAEHSTE
;
A
#
# COMPACT_ATOMS: atom_id res chain seq x y z
N MET A 1 -18.91 -2.81 4.43
CA MET A 1 -17.66 -2.12 4.06
C MET A 1 -17.59 -2.07 2.55
N PRO A 2 -17.25 -0.93 1.93
CA PRO A 2 -17.23 -0.83 0.48
C PRO A 2 -16.06 -1.61 -0.13
N HIS A 3 -16.35 -2.37 -1.20
CA HIS A 3 -15.35 -3.05 -2.00
C HIS A 3 -15.57 -2.72 -3.47
N LEU A 4 -14.51 -2.73 -4.22
CA LEU A 4 -14.53 -2.70 -5.67
C LEU A 4 -13.92 -3.99 -6.21
N THR A 5 -14.27 -4.38 -7.43
CA THR A 5 -13.73 -5.58 -8.08
C THR A 5 -12.85 -5.17 -9.24
N THR A 6 -11.63 -5.69 -9.26
CA THR A 6 -10.66 -5.47 -10.33
C THR A 6 -11.01 -6.27 -11.59
N ASP A 7 -10.34 -6.01 -12.71
CA ASP A 7 -10.53 -6.70 -13.99
C ASP A 7 -10.19 -8.19 -13.93
N ASP A 8 -9.35 -8.60 -12.97
CA ASP A 8 -8.98 -10.00 -12.74
C ASP A 8 -9.76 -10.65 -11.58
N GLY A 9 -10.82 -9.98 -11.07
CA GLY A 9 -11.80 -10.51 -10.13
C GLY A 9 -11.42 -10.39 -8.65
N VAL A 10 -10.33 -9.70 -8.31
CA VAL A 10 -9.92 -9.47 -6.92
C VAL A 10 -10.74 -8.32 -6.33
N LYS A 11 -11.24 -8.51 -5.10
CA LYS A 11 -11.99 -7.46 -4.38
C LYS A 11 -11.03 -6.64 -3.53
N LEU A 12 -11.04 -5.34 -3.74
CA LEU A 12 -10.26 -4.39 -2.95
C LEU A 12 -11.18 -3.60 -2.04
N TYR A 13 -10.84 -3.56 -0.76
CA TYR A 13 -11.48 -2.69 0.21
C TYR A 13 -11.00 -1.26 0.02
N TYR A 14 -11.89 -0.28 0.14
CA TYR A 14 -11.50 1.12 0.12
C TYR A 14 -12.33 1.96 1.09
N GLU A 15 -11.78 3.10 1.45
CA GLU A 15 -12.45 4.17 2.20
C GLU A 15 -12.44 5.45 1.39
N GLU A 16 -13.51 6.24 1.52
CA GLU A 16 -13.67 7.50 0.82
C GLU A 16 -14.11 8.59 1.78
N THR A 17 -13.44 9.74 1.74
CA THR A 17 -13.75 10.90 2.58
C THR A 17 -13.61 12.19 1.78
N GLY A 18 -14.54 13.12 2.03
CA GLY A 18 -14.53 14.43 1.38
C GLY A 18 -15.17 14.44 0.00
N LYS A 19 -14.97 15.55 -0.71
CA LYS A 19 -15.55 15.80 -2.06
C LYS A 19 -14.58 16.65 -2.87
N GLY A 20 -14.79 16.68 -4.21
CA GLY A 20 -14.02 17.52 -5.12
C GLY A 20 -12.98 16.75 -5.91
N ILE A 21 -11.78 17.32 -6.09
CA ILE A 21 -10.71 16.70 -6.87
C ILE A 21 -10.22 15.42 -6.19
N PRO A 22 -10.16 14.27 -6.90
CA PRO A 22 -9.77 13.01 -6.30
C PRO A 22 -8.28 12.93 -5.96
N VAL A 23 -7.98 12.37 -4.79
CA VAL A 23 -6.65 11.95 -4.35
C VAL A 23 -6.73 10.48 -3.94
N VAL A 24 -5.91 9.63 -4.56
CA VAL A 24 -5.80 8.21 -4.23
C VAL A 24 -4.52 7.97 -3.46
N PHE A 25 -4.64 7.34 -2.29
CA PHE A 25 -3.54 6.99 -1.40
C PHE A 25 -3.25 5.50 -1.48
N VAL A 26 -1.98 5.15 -1.70
CA VAL A 26 -1.48 3.77 -1.88
C VAL A 26 -0.46 3.48 -0.79
N HIS A 27 -0.77 2.51 0.08
CA HIS A 27 0.00 2.23 1.29
C HIS A 27 1.30 1.44 1.03
N GLU A 28 2.17 1.43 2.02
CA GLU A 28 3.41 0.67 2.05
C GLU A 28 3.18 -0.80 2.45
N PHE A 29 4.25 -1.62 2.34
CA PHE A 29 4.23 -3.06 2.64
C PHE A 29 3.70 -3.40 4.04
N ALA A 30 4.11 -2.67 5.06
CA ALA A 30 3.73 -2.96 6.45
C ALA A 30 2.48 -2.21 6.93
N GLY A 31 1.79 -1.51 6.04
CA GLY A 31 0.60 -0.73 6.35
C GLY A 31 -0.62 -1.16 5.53
N ASP A 32 -1.70 -0.45 5.72
CA ASP A 32 -2.94 -0.54 4.97
C ASP A 32 -3.57 0.86 4.81
N CYS A 33 -4.83 0.97 4.40
CA CYS A 33 -5.48 2.26 4.21
C CYS A 33 -5.47 3.14 5.47
N ARG A 34 -5.41 2.54 6.67
CA ARG A 34 -5.34 3.24 7.96
C ARG A 34 -4.04 4.03 8.14
N SER A 35 -2.96 3.64 7.47
CA SER A 35 -1.70 4.40 7.46
C SER A 35 -1.86 5.83 6.95
N TRP A 36 -2.91 6.08 6.16
CA TRP A 36 -3.21 7.38 5.58
C TRP A 36 -4.25 8.21 6.37
N GLU A 37 -4.68 7.73 7.53
CA GLU A 37 -5.75 8.35 8.31
C GLU A 37 -5.51 9.85 8.59
N GLN A 38 -4.30 10.21 8.96
CA GLN A 38 -3.95 11.60 9.23
C GLN A 38 -4.04 12.48 7.97
N GLN A 39 -3.56 11.97 6.82
CA GLN A 39 -3.61 12.65 5.54
C GLN A 39 -5.05 12.75 5.04
N VAL A 40 -5.82 11.67 5.13
CA VAL A 40 -7.24 11.64 4.74
C VAL A 40 -8.05 12.62 5.60
N ARG A 41 -7.82 12.67 6.91
CA ARG A 41 -8.46 13.63 7.82
C ARG A 41 -8.13 15.09 7.46
N HIS A 42 -6.89 15.37 7.09
CA HIS A 42 -6.47 16.72 6.69
C HIS A 42 -7.01 17.10 5.32
N PHE A 43 -6.72 16.27 4.31
CA PHE A 43 -7.02 16.58 2.90
C PHE A 43 -8.51 16.39 2.56
N GLY A 44 -9.24 15.53 3.26
CA GLY A 44 -10.68 15.29 3.05
C GLY A 44 -11.56 16.53 3.26
N LYS A 45 -11.01 17.60 3.85
CA LYS A 45 -11.66 18.91 3.93
C LYS A 45 -11.74 19.63 2.57
N TYR A 46 -10.84 19.29 1.65
CA TYR A 46 -10.62 20.01 0.38
C TYR A 46 -10.71 19.12 -0.84
N TYR A 47 -10.50 17.81 -0.68
CA TYR A 47 -10.37 16.82 -1.74
C TYR A 47 -11.29 15.62 -1.48
N ARG A 48 -11.59 14.88 -2.54
CA ARG A 48 -12.16 13.54 -2.46
C ARG A 48 -11.01 12.55 -2.24
N CYS A 49 -10.76 12.18 -1.01
CA CYS A 49 -9.68 11.27 -0.61
C CYS A 49 -10.15 9.81 -0.67
N ILE A 50 -9.44 8.97 -1.38
CA ILE A 50 -9.66 7.54 -1.47
C ILE A 50 -8.41 6.83 -0.96
N ALA A 51 -8.53 5.98 0.05
CA ALA A 51 -7.49 5.07 0.50
C ALA A 51 -7.99 3.64 0.34
N PHE A 52 -7.19 2.74 -0.20
CA PHE A 52 -7.59 1.36 -0.40
C PHE A 52 -6.54 0.38 0.10
N ASN A 53 -6.97 -0.81 0.49
CA ASN A 53 -6.07 -1.91 0.80
C ASN A 53 -5.70 -2.62 -0.50
N ALA A 54 -4.42 -2.78 -0.73
CA ALA A 54 -3.92 -3.58 -1.85
C ALA A 54 -4.39 -5.03 -1.72
N ARG A 55 -4.34 -5.79 -2.82
CA ARG A 55 -4.50 -7.24 -2.79
C ARG A 55 -3.50 -7.87 -1.82
N GLY A 56 -3.90 -8.89 -1.08
CA GLY A 56 -3.09 -9.46 -0.01
C GLY A 56 -3.27 -8.82 1.36
N TYR A 57 -3.99 -7.68 1.44
CA TYR A 57 -4.18 -6.94 2.70
C TYR A 57 -5.66 -6.94 3.11
N PRO A 58 -6.05 -7.77 4.11
CA PRO A 58 -7.43 -7.78 4.59
C PRO A 58 -7.93 -6.39 4.99
N PRO A 59 -9.23 -6.05 4.77
CA PRO A 59 -10.28 -6.91 4.25
C PRO A 59 -10.36 -7.00 2.71
N SER A 60 -9.34 -6.58 1.96
CA SER A 60 -9.20 -6.95 0.56
C SER A 60 -8.96 -8.45 0.42
N ASP A 61 -9.27 -9.00 -0.75
CA ASP A 61 -8.99 -10.41 -1.02
C ASP A 61 -7.49 -10.71 -0.90
N VAL A 62 -7.19 -11.91 -0.40
CA VAL A 62 -5.83 -12.49 -0.33
C VAL A 62 -5.77 -13.68 -1.30
N PRO A 63 -5.50 -13.45 -2.59
CA PRO A 63 -5.38 -14.53 -3.56
C PRO A 63 -4.20 -15.46 -3.21
N LYS A 64 -4.42 -16.78 -3.27
CA LYS A 64 -3.35 -17.77 -3.05
C LYS A 64 -2.45 -17.98 -4.27
N ASP A 65 -2.94 -17.58 -5.42
CA ASP A 65 -2.22 -17.68 -6.67
C ASP A 65 -1.18 -16.54 -6.76
N GLN A 66 0.09 -16.90 -6.77
CA GLN A 66 1.20 -15.95 -6.86
C GLN A 66 1.18 -15.13 -8.16
N GLU A 67 0.58 -15.64 -9.26
CA GLU A 67 0.44 -14.90 -10.50
C GLU A 67 -0.50 -13.66 -10.36
N LYS A 68 -1.29 -13.64 -9.29
CA LYS A 68 -2.11 -12.48 -8.92
C LYS A 68 -1.31 -11.31 -8.34
N TYR A 69 -0.02 -11.51 -8.05
CA TYR A 69 0.84 -10.50 -7.45
C TYR A 69 1.97 -10.13 -8.41
N SER A 70 1.97 -8.89 -8.84
CA SER A 70 3.07 -8.32 -9.62
C SER A 70 3.04 -6.79 -9.52
N GLN A 71 4.12 -6.15 -9.98
CA GLN A 71 4.16 -4.69 -10.07
C GLN A 71 3.10 -4.16 -11.05
N GLU A 72 2.81 -4.91 -12.12
CA GLU A 72 1.77 -4.58 -13.09
C GLU A 72 0.39 -4.65 -12.44
N ARG A 73 0.12 -5.66 -11.61
CA ARG A 73 -1.14 -5.79 -10.88
C ARG A 73 -1.33 -4.69 -9.86
N ALA A 74 -0.29 -4.35 -9.09
CA ALA A 74 -0.34 -3.23 -8.16
C ALA A 74 -0.66 -1.89 -8.85
N ARG A 75 -0.07 -1.65 -10.03
CA ARG A 75 -0.39 -0.50 -10.89
C ARG A 75 -1.84 -0.54 -11.39
N ASP A 76 -2.29 -1.68 -11.86
CA ASP A 76 -3.63 -1.86 -12.44
C ASP A 76 -4.72 -1.81 -11.37
N ASP A 77 -4.42 -2.13 -10.11
CA ASP A 77 -5.32 -1.92 -8.98
C ASP A 77 -5.64 -0.43 -8.78
N ILE A 78 -4.66 0.46 -8.94
CA ILE A 78 -4.90 1.92 -8.91
C ILE A 78 -5.86 2.31 -10.06
N ARG A 79 -5.65 1.77 -11.27
CA ARG A 79 -6.55 2.00 -12.40
C ARG A 79 -7.96 1.49 -12.09
N ALA A 80 -8.09 0.29 -11.53
CA ALA A 80 -9.38 -0.29 -11.17
C ALA A 80 -10.14 0.57 -10.14
N VAL A 81 -9.44 1.15 -9.16
CA VAL A 81 -10.02 2.13 -8.22
C VAL A 81 -10.62 3.32 -8.98
N LEU A 82 -9.87 3.90 -9.92
CA LEU A 82 -10.37 5.02 -10.72
C LEU A 82 -11.57 4.64 -11.58
N ASP A 83 -11.51 3.50 -12.25
CA ASP A 83 -12.53 3.04 -13.20
C ASP A 83 -13.86 2.74 -12.48
N VAL A 84 -13.83 1.97 -11.40
CA VAL A 84 -15.04 1.62 -10.64
C VAL A 84 -15.68 2.84 -9.97
N LEU A 85 -14.85 3.77 -9.46
CA LEU A 85 -15.34 5.00 -8.84
C LEU A 85 -15.66 6.10 -9.85
N LYS A 86 -15.55 5.81 -11.16
CA LYS A 86 -15.84 6.73 -12.29
C LYS A 86 -15.02 8.03 -12.19
N ILE A 87 -13.75 7.88 -11.85
CA ILE A 87 -12.80 8.98 -11.74
C ILE A 87 -11.97 9.04 -13.03
N ASP A 88 -12.08 10.13 -13.78
CA ASP A 88 -11.28 10.32 -14.99
C ASP A 88 -9.79 10.51 -14.65
N LYS A 89 -9.48 11.44 -13.74
CA LYS A 89 -8.10 11.75 -13.32
C LYS A 89 -8.02 12.03 -11.84
N ALA A 90 -6.96 11.53 -11.19
CA ALA A 90 -6.69 11.75 -9.77
C ALA A 90 -5.25 12.19 -9.50
N HIS A 91 -5.01 12.82 -8.36
CA HIS A 91 -3.69 12.82 -7.74
C HIS A 91 -3.46 11.43 -7.16
N VAL A 92 -2.27 10.86 -7.37
CA VAL A 92 -1.91 9.53 -6.84
C VAL A 92 -0.72 9.70 -5.90
N VAL A 93 -0.89 9.27 -4.65
CA VAL A 93 0.13 9.39 -3.60
C VAL A 93 0.46 8.00 -3.10
N GLY A 94 1.69 7.58 -3.30
CA GLY A 94 2.15 6.27 -2.87
C GLY A 94 3.39 6.32 -1.97
N LEU A 95 3.44 5.44 -0.99
CA LEU A 95 4.56 5.29 -0.06
C LEU A 95 5.20 3.91 -0.24
N SER A 96 6.54 3.84 -0.38
CA SER A 96 7.32 2.60 -0.48
C SER A 96 6.76 1.67 -1.56
N MET A 97 6.25 0.49 -1.24
CA MET A 97 5.57 -0.42 -2.18
C MET A 97 4.48 0.31 -2.98
N GLY A 98 3.63 1.08 -2.31
CA GLY A 98 2.61 1.91 -2.96
C GLY A 98 3.20 3.03 -3.82
N GLY A 99 4.38 3.52 -3.48
CA GLY A 99 5.12 4.49 -4.29
C GLY A 99 5.62 3.89 -5.60
N PHE A 100 6.12 2.65 -5.59
CA PHE A 100 6.45 1.93 -6.82
C PHE A 100 5.20 1.70 -7.69
N ALA A 101 4.07 1.29 -7.08
CA ALA A 101 2.81 1.14 -7.80
C ALA A 101 2.37 2.47 -8.45
N ALA A 102 2.44 3.58 -7.72
CA ALA A 102 2.12 4.91 -8.21
C ALA A 102 3.06 5.35 -9.35
N LEU A 103 4.36 5.06 -9.25
CA LEU A 103 5.33 5.36 -10.29
C LEU A 103 5.00 4.60 -11.59
N HIS A 104 4.77 3.29 -11.49
CA HIS A 104 4.41 2.44 -12.63
C HIS A 104 3.03 2.82 -13.20
N PHE A 105 2.09 3.25 -12.35
CA PHE A 105 0.84 3.85 -12.82
C PHE A 105 1.10 5.07 -13.69
N GLY A 106 2.01 5.94 -13.27
CA GLY A 106 2.39 7.12 -14.05
C GLY A 106 3.00 6.79 -15.41
N PHE A 107 3.82 5.75 -15.50
CA PHE A 107 4.41 5.32 -16.77
C PHE A 107 3.36 4.77 -17.74
N MET A 108 2.40 4.00 -17.25
CA MET A 108 1.40 3.34 -18.11
C MET A 108 0.14 4.20 -18.32
N TYR A 109 -0.32 4.88 -17.28
CA TYR A 109 -1.59 5.61 -17.24
C TYR A 109 -1.42 7.09 -16.89
N GLY A 110 -0.31 7.72 -17.33
CA GLY A 110 -0.01 9.12 -17.03
C GLY A 110 -1.11 10.10 -17.41
N ASN A 111 -1.89 9.79 -18.45
CA ASN A 111 -3.06 10.57 -18.84
C ASN A 111 -4.21 10.52 -17.80
N ARG A 112 -4.21 9.55 -16.87
CA ARG A 112 -5.15 9.41 -15.76
C ARG A 112 -4.65 10.05 -14.46
N ALA A 113 -3.39 10.51 -14.44
CA ALA A 113 -2.81 11.23 -13.31
C ALA A 113 -2.95 12.74 -13.46
N ARG A 114 -3.34 13.43 -12.38
CA ARG A 114 -3.18 14.89 -12.24
C ARG A 114 -1.79 15.23 -11.74
N SER A 115 -1.31 14.48 -10.78
CA SER A 115 0.07 14.46 -10.30
C SER A 115 0.34 13.13 -9.61
N ILE A 116 1.60 12.82 -9.40
CA ILE A 116 2.05 11.62 -8.72
C ILE A 116 3.05 12.01 -7.64
N VAL A 117 2.85 11.49 -6.44
CA VAL A 117 3.81 11.59 -5.34
C VAL A 117 4.36 10.20 -5.08
N VAL A 118 5.67 10.05 -5.26
CA VAL A 118 6.42 8.82 -5.03
C VAL A 118 7.29 9.03 -3.80
N ALA A 119 6.86 8.48 -2.68
CA ALA A 119 7.54 8.67 -1.40
C ALA A 119 8.21 7.38 -0.93
N GLY A 120 9.42 7.49 -0.36
CA GLY A 120 10.12 6.38 0.28
C GLY A 120 10.46 5.21 -0.65
N CYS A 121 10.65 5.46 -1.95
CA CYS A 121 11.04 4.48 -2.96
C CYS A 121 12.52 4.58 -3.27
N GLY A 122 13.07 3.48 -3.83
CA GLY A 122 14.43 3.45 -4.38
C GLY A 122 15.27 2.27 -3.93
N TYR A 123 15.04 1.74 -2.74
CA TYR A 123 15.77 0.57 -2.24
C TYR A 123 15.58 -0.64 -3.17
N GLY A 124 16.68 -1.25 -3.58
CA GLY A 124 16.67 -2.36 -4.54
C GLY A 124 16.45 -1.97 -6.02
N ALA A 125 16.29 -0.68 -6.32
CA ALA A 125 16.08 -0.23 -7.70
C ALA A 125 17.39 -0.18 -8.51
N ALA A 126 18.51 0.12 -7.86
CA ALA A 126 19.81 0.15 -8.50
C ALA A 126 20.20 -1.25 -9.02
N PRO A 127 20.74 -1.36 -10.24
CA PRO A 127 21.05 -2.67 -10.86
C PRO A 127 21.94 -3.58 -10.03
N ASP A 128 22.91 -3.00 -9.33
CA ASP A 128 23.87 -3.67 -8.46
C ASP A 128 23.28 -4.11 -7.11
N GLU A 129 22.17 -3.51 -6.69
CA GLU A 129 21.49 -3.85 -5.44
C GLU A 129 20.33 -4.85 -5.61
N ARG A 130 19.89 -5.12 -6.85
CA ARG A 130 18.72 -5.95 -7.14
C ARG A 130 18.83 -7.37 -6.60
N ALA A 131 19.99 -8.00 -6.75
CA ALA A 131 20.21 -9.37 -6.28
C ALA A 131 20.12 -9.46 -4.76
N LYS A 132 20.75 -8.52 -4.06
CA LYS A 132 20.68 -8.43 -2.60
C LYS A 132 19.26 -8.16 -2.12
N PHE A 133 18.55 -7.24 -2.76
CA PHE A 133 17.16 -6.96 -2.42
C PHE A 133 16.25 -8.19 -2.61
N ALA A 134 16.43 -8.94 -3.68
CA ALA A 134 15.68 -10.16 -3.94
C ALA A 134 15.92 -11.22 -2.84
N GLU A 135 17.18 -11.40 -2.43
CA GLU A 135 17.56 -12.32 -1.34
C GLU A 135 16.92 -11.89 0.00
N GLU A 136 16.97 -10.59 0.33
CA GLU A 136 16.38 -10.04 1.55
C GLU A 136 14.84 -10.15 1.55
N ALA A 137 14.21 -9.94 0.38
CA ALA A 137 12.76 -10.09 0.21
C ALA A 137 12.33 -11.56 0.41
N GLU A 138 13.06 -12.50 -0.19
CA GLU A 138 12.81 -13.94 -0.02
C GLU A 138 12.99 -14.39 1.43
N ALA A 139 14.05 -13.94 2.10
CA ALA A 139 14.27 -14.22 3.52
C ALA A 139 13.15 -13.64 4.40
N SER A 140 12.63 -12.47 4.04
CA SER A 140 11.50 -11.86 4.74
C SER A 140 10.21 -12.65 4.54
N ALA A 141 9.92 -13.08 3.29
CA ALA A 141 8.75 -13.90 2.98
C ALA A 141 8.76 -15.20 3.78
N LYS A 142 9.88 -15.93 3.80
CA LYS A 142 10.03 -17.14 4.61
C LYS A 142 9.74 -16.91 6.09
N ARG A 143 10.20 -15.79 6.64
CA ARG A 143 9.91 -15.45 8.06
C ARG A 143 8.43 -15.25 8.30
N PHE A 144 7.69 -14.64 7.37
CA PHE A 144 6.24 -14.49 7.49
C PHE A 144 5.51 -15.82 7.36
N GLU A 145 5.96 -16.73 6.50
CA GLU A 145 5.41 -18.08 6.37
C GLU A 145 5.66 -18.97 7.62
N GLU A 146 6.85 -18.85 8.22
CA GLU A 146 7.26 -19.68 9.38
C GLU A 146 6.69 -19.16 10.71
N LEU A 147 6.33 -17.89 10.80
CA LEU A 147 5.86 -17.25 12.02
C LEU A 147 4.35 -16.95 11.92
N THR A 148 3.71 -16.87 13.09
CA THR A 148 2.40 -16.20 13.12
C THR A 148 2.57 -14.72 12.78
N MET A 149 1.57 -14.11 12.11
CA MET A 149 1.64 -12.70 11.76
C MET A 149 1.95 -11.80 12.96
N LYS A 150 1.42 -12.12 14.14
CA LYS A 150 1.72 -11.41 15.39
C LYS A 150 3.21 -11.37 15.73
N LYS A 151 3.90 -12.54 15.66
CA LYS A 151 5.34 -12.60 15.92
C LYS A 151 6.18 -11.92 14.84
N ALA A 152 5.76 -12.04 13.60
CA ALA A 152 6.43 -11.37 12.48
C ALA A 152 6.30 -9.84 12.61
N ALA A 153 5.12 -9.34 12.98
CA ALA A 153 4.83 -7.93 13.21
C ALA A 153 5.66 -7.35 14.36
N GLU A 154 5.76 -8.06 15.50
CA GLU A 154 6.60 -7.65 16.63
C GLU A 154 8.05 -7.46 16.19
N GLY A 155 8.62 -8.42 15.45
CA GLY A 155 10.00 -8.32 14.94
C GLY A 155 10.18 -7.17 13.95
N TYR A 156 9.23 -6.99 13.04
CA TYR A 156 9.27 -5.91 12.05
C TYR A 156 9.14 -4.52 12.69
N ALA A 157 8.24 -4.37 13.66
CA ALA A 157 8.00 -3.12 14.38
C ALA A 157 9.20 -2.66 15.22
N LEU A 158 10.07 -3.58 15.63
CA LEU A 158 11.32 -3.30 16.33
C LEU A 158 12.52 -3.10 15.38
N GLY A 159 12.29 -3.20 14.06
CA GLY A 159 13.36 -3.03 13.07
C GLY A 159 13.95 -1.61 13.02
N PRO A 160 15.17 -1.47 12.49
CA PRO A 160 15.91 -0.19 12.52
C PRO A 160 15.18 0.94 11.80
N THR A 161 14.35 0.64 10.81
CA THR A 161 13.54 1.63 10.09
C THR A 161 12.37 2.18 10.91
N ARG A 162 12.03 1.56 12.06
CA ARG A 162 10.89 1.90 12.91
C ARG A 162 11.28 2.54 14.24
N VAL A 163 12.57 2.51 14.61
CA VAL A 163 13.07 3.08 15.88
C VAL A 163 12.72 4.57 16.02
N GLN A 164 12.83 5.34 14.95
CA GLN A 164 12.47 6.75 15.01
C GLN A 164 10.98 6.99 15.22
N HIS A 165 10.11 6.15 14.64
CA HIS A 165 8.67 6.20 14.87
C HIS A 165 8.37 5.90 16.34
N GLN A 166 8.93 4.81 16.87
CA GLN A 166 8.77 4.44 18.28
C GLN A 166 9.19 5.55 19.24
N ASN A 167 10.31 6.24 18.96
CA ASN A 167 10.82 7.30 19.81
C ASN A 167 10.01 8.60 19.73
N LYS A 168 9.50 8.94 18.55
CA LYS A 168 8.78 10.21 18.33
C LYS A 168 7.30 10.10 18.67
N ASP A 169 6.68 8.97 18.39
CA ASP A 169 5.27 8.70 18.62
C ASP A 169 5.07 7.26 19.11
N PRO A 170 5.32 6.98 20.40
CA PRO A 170 5.17 5.63 20.96
C PRO A 170 3.74 5.06 20.88
N ARG A 171 2.72 5.96 20.83
CA ARG A 171 1.33 5.56 20.68
C ARG A 171 1.06 5.12 19.23
N GLY A 172 1.36 5.97 18.25
CA GLY A 172 1.18 5.63 16.84
C GLY A 172 2.02 4.43 16.42
N TRP A 173 3.22 4.25 17.00
CA TRP A 173 4.02 3.05 16.79
C TRP A 173 3.32 1.77 17.29
N ARG A 174 2.66 1.80 18.45
CA ARG A 174 1.87 0.65 18.93
C ARG A 174 0.67 0.38 18.04
N GLU A 175 -0.08 1.40 17.67
CA GLU A 175 -1.18 1.29 16.72
C GLU A 175 -0.72 0.66 15.40
N PHE A 176 0.43 1.07 14.87
CA PHE A 176 1.06 0.46 13.69
C PHE A 176 1.39 -1.03 13.90
N ALA A 177 2.03 -1.39 15.02
CA ALA A 177 2.40 -2.78 15.32
C ALA A 177 1.17 -3.69 15.47
N ASP A 178 0.12 -3.20 16.13
CA ASP A 178 -1.15 -3.91 16.31
C ASP A 178 -1.86 -4.12 14.96
N GLN A 179 -1.92 -3.09 14.11
CA GLN A 179 -2.52 -3.17 12.77
C GLN A 179 -1.75 -4.12 11.84
N LEU A 180 -0.42 -4.09 11.89
CA LEU A 180 0.41 -5.03 11.11
C LEU A 180 0.15 -6.48 11.50
N ALA A 181 -0.11 -6.75 12.79
CA ALA A 181 -0.42 -8.09 13.29
C ALA A 181 -1.77 -8.65 12.79
N GLU A 182 -2.64 -7.80 12.23
CA GLU A 182 -3.92 -8.19 11.61
C GLU A 182 -3.78 -8.61 10.14
N HIS A 183 -2.63 -8.36 9.50
CA HIS A 183 -2.40 -8.73 8.11
C HIS A 183 -2.32 -10.24 7.91
N SER A 184 -2.42 -10.72 6.65
CA SER A 184 -2.17 -12.09 6.28
C SER A 184 -0.67 -12.42 6.28
N THR A 185 -0.34 -13.67 6.52
CA THR A 185 1.01 -14.21 6.27
C THR A 185 1.19 -14.74 4.84
N GLU A 186 0.08 -14.80 4.08
CA GLU A 186 0.05 -15.25 2.68
C GLU A 186 0.38 -14.12 1.71
#